data_a75fcd192c071761b6c245da3e177d9c
#
_entry.id   a75fcd192c071761b6c245da3e177d9c
#
_cell.length_a   1.000
_cell.length_b   1.000
_cell.length_c   1.000
_cell.angle_alpha   90.00
_cell.angle_beta   90.00
_cell.angle_gamma   90.00
#
_symmetry.space_group_name_H-M   'P 1'
#
loop_
_entity.id
_entity.type
_entity.pdbx_description
1 polymer ?
#
loop_
_entity_poly.entity_id
_entity_poly.type
_entity_poly.pdbx_seq_one_letter_code
_entity_poly.pdbx_strand_id
1 'polypeptide(L)'
;VYILRFNEHLASLSPCDFVKEILVDGLHARWVTVGENFRFGDKRAGDIKLLEQLGKEFHFEVHPMPMLFHTHAPISSSRIRHALAEGDIPTANYMLGRPYMISGRVLHGKQLGRTLGFPTINQRILPPHSKAKPAIEGVYAVKAHGIGPRPIEGVACVGRRPTVDDHGEYLLETHLFNFHGDLYDQDVKVEFFSKIRDEKKFCSLEELRAAIADD
;
A
#
# COMPACT_ATOMS: atom_id res chain seq x y z
N VAL A 1 4.86 -9.23 14.99
CA VAL A 1 3.69 -8.40 14.65
C VAL A 1 2.45 -9.09 15.21
N TYR A 2 1.64 -8.35 15.97
CA TYR A 2 0.36 -8.83 16.52
C TYR A 2 -0.76 -8.20 15.70
N ILE A 3 -1.61 -9.03 15.07
CA ILE A 3 -2.69 -8.57 14.21
C ILE A 3 -4.01 -8.76 14.95
N LEU A 4 -4.65 -7.65 15.32
CA LEU A 4 -5.98 -7.63 15.91
C LEU A 4 -7.05 -7.55 14.81
N ARG A 5 -8.07 -8.41 14.89
CA ARG A 5 -9.27 -8.22 14.06
C ARG A 5 -10.08 -7.06 14.62
N PHE A 6 -10.22 -6.02 13.81
CA PHE A 6 -11.09 -4.91 14.15
C PHE A 6 -12.55 -5.34 13.94
N ASN A 7 -13.23 -5.68 15.02
CA ASN A 7 -14.63 -6.12 15.06
C ASN A 7 -15.41 -5.27 16.06
N GLU A 8 -16.71 -5.54 16.21
CA GLU A 8 -17.59 -4.81 17.13
C GLU A 8 -17.10 -4.86 18.58
N HIS A 9 -16.62 -6.03 19.04
CA HIS A 9 -16.07 -6.17 20.39
C HIS A 9 -14.87 -5.23 20.60
N LEU A 10 -13.85 -5.28 19.72
CA LEU A 10 -12.68 -4.41 19.85
C LEU A 10 -13.05 -2.92 19.72
N ALA A 11 -14.02 -2.59 18.86
CA ALA A 11 -14.47 -1.22 18.65
C ALA A 11 -15.25 -0.65 19.84
N SER A 12 -15.91 -1.50 20.64
CA SER A 12 -16.71 -1.11 21.80
C SER A 12 -15.94 -1.09 23.12
N LEU A 13 -14.67 -1.54 23.15
CA LEU A 13 -13.86 -1.49 24.36
C LEU A 13 -13.69 -0.07 24.85
N SER A 14 -13.97 0.16 26.14
CA SER A 14 -13.59 1.43 26.75
C SER A 14 -12.07 1.65 26.67
N PRO A 15 -11.56 2.89 26.78
CA PRO A 15 -10.12 3.10 26.84
C PRO A 15 -9.41 2.26 27.90
N CYS A 16 -9.99 2.13 29.08
CA CYS A 16 -9.44 1.33 30.18
C CYS A 16 -9.41 -0.16 29.83
N ASP A 17 -10.52 -0.70 29.30
CA ASP A 17 -10.60 -2.11 28.92
C ASP A 17 -9.65 -2.42 27.75
N PHE A 18 -9.53 -1.52 26.76
CA PHE A 18 -8.54 -1.67 25.69
C PHE A 18 -7.11 -1.79 26.25
N VAL A 19 -6.72 -0.92 27.18
CA VAL A 19 -5.39 -0.98 27.79
C VAL A 19 -5.23 -2.29 28.57
N LYS A 20 -6.19 -2.63 29.40
CA LYS A 20 -6.13 -3.82 30.25
C LYS A 20 -6.09 -5.10 29.41
N GLU A 21 -7.08 -5.31 28.54
CA GLU A 21 -7.20 -6.58 27.80
C GLU A 21 -6.11 -6.74 26.73
N ILE A 22 -5.78 -5.66 26.02
CA ILE A 22 -4.86 -5.75 24.88
C ILE A 22 -3.40 -5.52 25.30
N LEU A 23 -3.12 -4.42 26.00
CA LEU A 23 -1.73 -4.07 26.29
C LEU A 23 -1.19 -4.82 27.49
N VAL A 24 -1.97 -4.95 28.57
CA VAL A 24 -1.52 -5.57 29.81
C VAL A 24 -1.65 -7.09 29.75
N ASP A 25 -2.88 -7.60 29.64
CA ASP A 25 -3.16 -9.03 29.73
C ASP A 25 -2.77 -9.79 28.45
N GLY A 26 -2.99 -9.14 27.26
CA GLY A 26 -2.72 -9.77 25.98
C GLY A 26 -1.26 -9.69 25.54
N LEU A 27 -0.63 -8.51 25.65
CA LEU A 27 0.73 -8.27 25.18
C LEU A 27 1.78 -8.23 26.28
N HIS A 28 1.39 -8.17 27.55
CA HIS A 28 2.28 -7.96 28.69
C HIS A 28 3.23 -6.77 28.47
N ALA A 29 2.68 -5.69 27.89
CA ALA A 29 3.45 -4.53 27.49
C ALA A 29 4.15 -3.88 28.71
N ARG A 30 5.44 -3.60 28.55
CA ARG A 30 6.25 -2.85 29.52
C ARG A 30 6.59 -1.45 29.02
N TRP A 31 6.48 -1.28 27.71
CA TRP A 31 6.81 -0.04 27.02
C TRP A 31 5.85 0.15 25.84
N VAL A 32 5.22 1.31 25.78
CA VAL A 32 4.26 1.65 24.71
C VAL A 32 4.68 2.95 24.06
N THR A 33 4.97 2.90 22.75
CA THR A 33 5.30 4.07 21.95
C THR A 33 4.18 4.35 20.97
N VAL A 34 3.66 5.57 20.98
CA VAL A 34 2.56 6.03 20.12
C VAL A 34 2.80 7.45 19.66
N GLY A 35 2.22 7.85 18.52
CA GLY A 35 2.26 9.25 18.10
C GLY A 35 1.50 10.16 19.08
N GLU A 36 1.93 11.41 19.24
CA GLU A 36 1.31 12.37 20.19
C GLU A 36 -0.17 12.68 19.90
N ASN A 37 -0.66 12.34 18.73
CA ASN A 37 -2.07 12.46 18.35
C ASN A 37 -2.86 11.14 18.49
N PHE A 38 -2.29 10.13 19.15
CA PHE A 38 -2.91 8.83 19.31
C PHE A 38 -4.26 8.92 20.06
N ARG A 39 -5.25 8.20 19.54
CA ARG A 39 -6.57 8.06 20.15
C ARG A 39 -6.98 6.60 20.12
N PHE A 40 -7.58 6.10 21.19
CA PHE A 40 -7.96 4.71 21.37
C PHE A 40 -9.27 4.52 22.16
N GLY A 41 -9.76 3.30 22.19
CA GLY A 41 -11.02 2.94 22.83
C GLY A 41 -12.26 3.40 22.08
N ASP A 42 -13.44 3.05 22.61
CA ASP A 42 -14.73 3.41 22.01
C ASP A 42 -14.80 4.91 21.71
N LYS A 43 -15.27 5.24 20.50
CA LYS A 43 -15.40 6.62 19.99
C LYS A 43 -14.11 7.45 20.10
N ARG A 44 -12.94 6.77 20.18
CA ARG A 44 -11.63 7.43 20.32
C ARG A 44 -11.52 8.30 21.59
N ALA A 45 -12.20 7.88 22.66
CA ALA A 45 -12.29 8.65 23.92
C ALA A 45 -10.95 8.70 24.69
N GLY A 46 -10.07 7.69 24.49
CA GLY A 46 -8.73 7.69 25.08
C GLY A 46 -7.75 8.59 24.35
N ASP A 47 -6.89 9.25 25.09
CA ASP A 47 -5.78 10.06 24.61
C ASP A 47 -4.46 9.71 25.34
N ILE A 48 -3.36 10.39 25.00
CA ILE A 48 -2.06 10.15 25.61
C ILE A 48 -2.07 10.38 27.12
N LYS A 49 -2.74 11.42 27.59
CA LYS A 49 -2.79 11.71 29.01
C LYS A 49 -3.44 10.57 29.80
N LEU A 50 -4.55 10.05 29.27
CA LEU A 50 -5.19 8.88 29.86
C LEU A 50 -4.29 7.63 29.75
N LEU A 51 -3.60 7.44 28.62
CA LEU A 51 -2.68 6.32 28.44
C LEU A 51 -1.52 6.37 29.45
N GLU A 52 -0.96 7.56 29.71
CA GLU A 52 0.09 7.77 30.72
C GLU A 52 -0.42 7.50 32.16
N GLN A 53 -1.66 7.89 32.47
CA GLN A 53 -2.29 7.57 33.75
C GLN A 53 -2.44 6.07 33.94
N LEU A 54 -3.00 5.38 32.93
CA LEU A 54 -3.16 3.93 32.94
C LEU A 54 -1.80 3.20 32.93
N GLY A 55 -0.78 3.78 32.27
CA GLY A 55 0.60 3.28 32.32
C GLY A 55 1.16 3.23 33.75
N LYS A 56 0.91 4.27 34.54
CA LYS A 56 1.31 4.30 35.97
C LYS A 56 0.54 3.26 36.79
N GLU A 57 -0.76 3.12 36.54
CA GLU A 57 -1.63 2.16 37.24
C GLU A 57 -1.26 0.71 36.93
N PHE A 58 -1.01 0.39 35.67
CA PHE A 58 -0.73 -0.97 35.19
C PHE A 58 0.78 -1.27 35.00
N HIS A 59 1.66 -0.36 35.43
CA HIS A 59 3.12 -0.56 35.47
C HIS A 59 3.76 -0.76 34.09
N PHE A 60 3.39 0.07 33.09
CA PHE A 60 4.09 0.20 31.83
C PHE A 60 4.46 1.67 31.52
N GLU A 61 5.51 1.88 30.76
CA GLU A 61 5.97 3.21 30.35
C GLU A 61 5.31 3.64 29.04
N VAL A 62 4.95 4.93 28.93
CA VAL A 62 4.38 5.53 27.72
C VAL A 62 5.35 6.56 27.15
N HIS A 63 5.71 6.42 25.87
CA HIS A 63 6.61 7.30 25.17
C HIS A 63 5.92 7.92 23.95
N PRO A 64 5.37 9.14 24.08
CA PRO A 64 4.82 9.85 22.94
C PRO A 64 5.91 10.21 21.93
N MET A 65 5.69 9.88 20.65
CA MET A 65 6.56 10.30 19.57
C MET A 65 6.04 11.61 18.96
N PRO A 66 6.92 12.61 18.76
CA PRO A 66 6.53 13.87 18.13
C PRO A 66 6.07 13.65 16.69
N MET A 67 5.14 14.48 16.22
CA MET A 67 4.71 14.46 14.84
C MET A 67 5.82 14.94 13.91
N LEU A 68 6.05 14.21 12.83
CA LEU A 68 6.92 14.64 11.74
C LEU A 68 6.12 15.53 10.78
N PHE A 69 6.79 16.56 10.24
CA PHE A 69 6.19 17.53 9.33
C PHE A 69 6.89 17.53 7.97
N HIS A 70 6.11 17.75 6.93
CA HIS A 70 6.59 18.06 5.59
C HIS A 70 5.80 19.25 5.06
N THR A 71 6.51 20.31 4.59
CA THR A 71 5.91 21.56 4.08
C THR A 71 4.87 22.16 5.03
N HIS A 72 5.25 22.34 6.31
CA HIS A 72 4.41 22.91 7.39
C HIS A 72 3.14 22.12 7.76
N ALA A 73 2.96 20.90 7.22
CA ALA A 73 1.85 20.05 7.57
C ALA A 73 2.32 18.67 8.07
N PRO A 74 1.59 18.05 9.02
CA PRO A 74 2.00 16.77 9.59
C PRO A 74 1.99 15.67 8.55
N ILE A 75 2.98 14.77 8.61
CA ILE A 75 3.01 13.55 7.83
C ILE A 75 1.93 12.61 8.36
N SER A 76 1.06 12.14 7.47
CA SER A 76 -0.02 11.21 7.83
C SER A 76 -0.34 10.26 6.67
N SER A 77 -0.92 9.12 6.99
CA SER A 77 -1.37 8.16 5.98
C SER A 77 -2.35 8.77 4.97
N SER A 78 -3.18 9.72 5.39
CA SER A 78 -4.12 10.40 4.49
C SER A 78 -3.39 11.27 3.47
N ARG A 79 -2.38 12.04 3.90
CA ARG A 79 -1.57 12.85 2.97
C ARG A 79 -0.74 12.00 2.03
N ILE A 80 -0.17 10.91 2.53
CA ILE A 80 0.57 9.96 1.67
C ILE A 80 -0.34 9.38 0.61
N ARG A 81 -1.55 8.90 0.98
CA ARG A 81 -2.52 8.39 0.00
C ARG A 81 -2.97 9.46 -1.01
N HIS A 82 -3.13 10.70 -0.57
CA HIS A 82 -3.46 11.81 -1.47
C HIS A 82 -2.33 12.06 -2.49
N ALA A 83 -1.07 12.16 -2.04
CA ALA A 83 0.06 12.31 -2.94
C ALA A 83 0.16 11.16 -3.95
N LEU A 84 -0.06 9.92 -3.50
CA LEU A 84 -0.08 8.74 -4.38
C LEU A 84 -1.22 8.81 -5.40
N ALA A 85 -2.42 9.23 -5.00
CA ALA A 85 -3.58 9.36 -5.89
C ALA A 85 -3.36 10.42 -6.98
N GLU A 86 -2.71 11.55 -6.62
CA GLU A 86 -2.31 12.59 -7.58
C GLU A 86 -1.11 12.19 -8.45
N GLY A 87 -0.46 11.06 -8.15
CA GLY A 87 0.74 10.61 -8.87
C GLY A 87 2.02 11.32 -8.44
N ASP A 88 2.00 12.09 -7.36
CA ASP A 88 3.18 12.73 -6.77
C ASP A 88 3.99 11.71 -5.95
N ILE A 89 4.65 10.81 -6.68
CA ILE A 89 5.48 9.75 -6.09
C ILE A 89 6.65 10.33 -5.28
N PRO A 90 7.37 11.38 -5.72
CA PRO A 90 8.45 11.97 -4.94
C PRO A 90 8.01 12.44 -3.56
N THR A 91 6.90 13.19 -3.46
CA THR A 91 6.37 13.63 -2.17
C THR A 91 5.89 12.47 -1.30
N ALA A 92 5.25 11.46 -1.90
CA ALA A 92 4.86 10.25 -1.18
C ALA A 92 6.08 9.51 -0.60
N ASN A 93 7.15 9.33 -1.39
CA ASN A 93 8.39 8.69 -0.98
C ASN A 93 9.09 9.48 0.14
N TYR A 94 9.14 10.81 0.04
CA TYR A 94 9.67 11.66 1.10
C TYR A 94 8.91 11.44 2.43
N MET A 95 7.58 11.50 2.39
CA MET A 95 6.75 11.29 3.58
C MET A 95 6.83 9.86 4.13
N LEU A 96 7.04 8.87 3.27
CA LEU A 96 7.22 7.47 3.67
C LEU A 96 8.62 7.20 4.25
N GLY A 97 9.62 8.04 3.97
CA GLY A 97 11.03 7.81 4.28
C GLY A 97 11.65 6.63 3.50
N ARG A 98 10.97 6.17 2.44
CA ARG A 98 11.42 5.09 1.54
C ARG A 98 10.66 5.13 0.23
N PRO A 99 11.18 4.48 -0.83
CA PRO A 99 10.43 4.31 -2.08
C PRO A 99 9.09 3.61 -1.85
N TYR A 100 8.07 4.07 -2.56
CA TYR A 100 6.78 3.37 -2.61
C TYR A 100 6.91 2.15 -3.51
N MET A 101 6.56 1.00 -2.97
CA MET A 101 6.67 -0.29 -3.66
C MET A 101 5.40 -1.13 -3.45
N ILE A 102 5.03 -1.88 -4.48
CA ILE A 102 4.05 -2.95 -4.40
C ILE A 102 4.79 -4.28 -4.54
N SER A 103 4.52 -5.21 -3.63
CA SER A 103 5.11 -6.55 -3.65
C SER A 103 4.00 -7.58 -3.81
N GLY A 104 4.23 -8.58 -4.65
CA GLY A 104 3.28 -9.66 -4.83
C GLY A 104 3.83 -10.78 -5.67
N ARG A 105 3.13 -11.91 -5.65
CA ARG A 105 3.41 -13.05 -6.50
C ARG A 105 2.95 -12.80 -7.93
N VAL A 106 3.77 -13.15 -8.89
CA VAL A 106 3.43 -13.06 -10.32
C VAL A 106 2.40 -14.14 -10.65
N LEU A 107 1.27 -13.71 -11.19
CA LEU A 107 0.13 -14.56 -11.53
C LEU A 107 0.12 -14.91 -13.02
N HIS A 108 -0.45 -16.07 -13.35
CA HIS A 108 -0.80 -16.37 -14.72
C HIS A 108 -1.95 -15.46 -15.20
N GLY A 109 -1.68 -14.69 -16.27
CA GLY A 109 -2.64 -13.78 -16.89
C GLY A 109 -3.12 -14.28 -18.25
N LYS A 110 -3.95 -13.47 -18.92
CA LYS A 110 -4.44 -13.75 -20.29
C LYS A 110 -3.35 -13.64 -21.39
N GLN A 111 -2.13 -13.22 -21.02
CA GLN A 111 -0.96 -13.06 -21.91
C GLN A 111 -1.20 -12.14 -23.12
N LEU A 112 -2.19 -11.22 -23.04
CA LEU A 112 -2.52 -10.31 -24.15
C LEU A 112 -1.32 -9.42 -24.53
N GLY A 113 -0.57 -8.90 -23.54
CA GLY A 113 0.63 -8.12 -23.78
C GLY A 113 1.68 -8.85 -24.62
N ARG A 114 1.81 -10.17 -24.45
CA ARG A 114 2.72 -10.99 -25.27
C ARG A 114 2.35 -10.99 -26.76
N THR A 115 1.06 -11.04 -27.08
CA THR A 115 0.58 -10.98 -28.48
C THR A 115 0.79 -9.63 -29.13
N LEU A 116 0.87 -8.55 -28.31
CA LEU A 116 1.13 -7.19 -28.77
C LEU A 116 2.62 -6.86 -28.83
N GLY A 117 3.52 -7.76 -28.40
CA GLY A 117 4.96 -7.54 -28.35
C GLY A 117 5.47 -6.93 -27.03
N PHE A 118 4.58 -6.68 -26.06
CA PHE A 118 4.89 -6.14 -24.73
C PHE A 118 4.48 -7.12 -23.63
N PRO A 119 5.23 -8.21 -23.40
CA PRO A 119 4.89 -9.15 -22.35
C PRO A 119 4.89 -8.48 -20.98
N THR A 120 3.85 -8.75 -20.18
CA THR A 120 3.70 -8.18 -18.83
C THR A 120 3.65 -9.29 -17.78
N ILE A 121 4.20 -9.01 -16.61
CA ILE A 121 3.92 -9.73 -15.39
C ILE A 121 2.69 -9.14 -14.73
N ASN A 122 1.86 -9.98 -14.11
CA ASN A 122 0.62 -9.58 -13.47
C ASN A 122 0.69 -9.89 -11.99
N GLN A 123 0.38 -8.91 -11.14
CA GLN A 123 0.35 -9.07 -9.69
C GLN A 123 -0.96 -8.54 -9.12
N ARG A 124 -1.52 -9.23 -8.12
CA ARG A 124 -2.70 -8.75 -7.40
C ARG A 124 -2.28 -7.72 -6.37
N ILE A 125 -2.92 -6.56 -6.37
CA ILE A 125 -2.61 -5.45 -5.46
C ILE A 125 -3.38 -5.57 -4.15
N LEU A 126 -4.62 -6.04 -4.21
CA LEU A 126 -5.54 -6.16 -3.09
C LEU A 126 -5.97 -7.61 -2.89
N PRO A 127 -6.35 -8.00 -1.67
CA PRO A 127 -6.94 -9.33 -1.44
C PRO A 127 -8.13 -9.58 -2.35
N PRO A 128 -8.42 -10.84 -2.73
CA PRO A 128 -9.63 -11.21 -3.47
C PRO A 128 -10.88 -10.65 -2.79
N HIS A 129 -11.84 -10.20 -3.61
CA HIS A 129 -13.12 -9.62 -3.15
C HIS A 129 -13.00 -8.37 -2.25
N SER A 130 -11.84 -7.73 -2.23
CA SER A 130 -11.66 -6.46 -1.52
C SER A 130 -12.51 -5.36 -2.16
N LYS A 131 -13.24 -4.61 -1.32
CA LYS A 131 -13.96 -3.38 -1.71
C LYS A 131 -13.05 -2.14 -1.69
N ALA A 132 -11.81 -2.29 -1.22
CA ALA A 132 -10.85 -1.20 -1.18
C ALA A 132 -10.38 -0.83 -2.60
N LYS A 133 -9.90 0.41 -2.73
CA LYS A 133 -9.18 0.88 -3.93
C LYS A 133 -7.69 0.97 -3.61
N PRO A 134 -6.79 0.72 -4.59
CA PRO A 134 -5.38 1.01 -4.41
C PRO A 134 -5.16 2.51 -4.23
N ALA A 135 -4.02 2.88 -3.64
CA ALA A 135 -3.68 4.28 -3.45
C ALA A 135 -3.21 4.96 -4.75
N ILE A 136 -2.90 4.18 -5.78
CA ILE A 136 -2.44 4.65 -7.09
C ILE A 136 -3.27 3.99 -8.20
N GLU A 137 -3.51 4.72 -9.28
CA GLU A 137 -4.10 4.22 -10.53
C GLU A 137 -3.41 4.94 -11.71
N GLY A 138 -3.25 4.26 -12.86
CA GLY A 138 -2.62 4.81 -14.05
C GLY A 138 -1.36 4.07 -14.47
N VAL A 139 -0.57 4.71 -15.33
CA VAL A 139 0.67 4.18 -15.91
C VAL A 139 1.87 4.89 -15.30
N TYR A 140 2.90 4.11 -14.93
CA TYR A 140 4.04 4.58 -14.15
C TYR A 140 5.36 4.04 -14.68
N ALA A 141 6.40 4.85 -14.62
CA ALA A 141 7.79 4.39 -14.73
C ALA A 141 8.16 3.66 -13.43
N VAL A 142 8.73 2.45 -13.56
CA VAL A 142 9.00 1.55 -12.43
C VAL A 142 10.33 0.84 -12.54
N LYS A 143 10.77 0.25 -11.40
CA LYS A 143 11.85 -0.75 -11.35
C LYS A 143 11.35 -2.00 -10.62
N ALA A 144 11.60 -3.15 -11.20
CA ALA A 144 11.28 -4.44 -10.58
C ALA A 144 12.51 -5.02 -9.88
N HIS A 145 12.34 -5.42 -8.63
CA HIS A 145 13.37 -6.01 -7.76
C HIS A 145 13.05 -7.48 -7.46
N GLY A 146 14.08 -8.26 -7.15
CA GLY A 146 13.94 -9.67 -6.77
C GLY A 146 14.04 -10.65 -7.96
N ILE A 147 14.34 -10.14 -9.16
CA ILE A 147 14.45 -10.96 -10.38
C ILE A 147 15.92 -11.35 -10.66
N GLY A 148 16.84 -10.48 -10.32
CA GLY A 148 18.26 -10.67 -10.54
C GLY A 148 19.10 -9.78 -9.61
N PRO A 149 20.41 -9.67 -9.85
CA PRO A 149 21.31 -8.89 -8.98
C PRO A 149 21.08 -7.39 -9.07
N ARG A 150 20.42 -6.92 -10.12
CA ARG A 150 20.07 -5.51 -10.32
C ARG A 150 18.59 -5.37 -10.64
N PRO A 151 17.96 -4.27 -10.21
CA PRO A 151 16.58 -3.96 -10.60
C PRO A 151 16.45 -3.83 -12.12
N ILE A 152 15.30 -4.23 -12.66
CA ILE A 152 14.97 -4.13 -14.08
C ILE A 152 13.99 -2.99 -14.26
N GLU A 153 14.29 -2.07 -15.17
CA GLU A 153 13.43 -0.96 -15.53
C GLU A 153 12.23 -1.42 -16.36
N GLY A 154 11.14 -0.69 -16.26
CA GLY A 154 9.92 -1.01 -16.97
C GLY A 154 8.82 0.02 -16.80
N VAL A 155 7.68 -0.29 -17.39
CA VAL A 155 6.44 0.47 -17.28
C VAL A 155 5.37 -0.41 -16.64
N ALA A 156 4.62 0.16 -15.70
CA ALA A 156 3.56 -0.55 -15.02
C ALA A 156 2.22 0.18 -15.12
N CYS A 157 1.15 -0.58 -15.39
CA CYS A 157 -0.22 -0.10 -15.32
C CYS A 157 -0.88 -0.64 -14.06
N VAL A 158 -1.45 0.26 -13.28
CA VAL A 158 -2.32 -0.07 -12.13
C VAL A 158 -3.75 0.27 -12.54
N GLY A 159 -4.56 -0.76 -12.73
CA GLY A 159 -5.91 -0.58 -13.22
C GLY A 159 -6.86 -1.68 -12.78
N ARG A 160 -8.14 -1.45 -13.03
CA ARG A 160 -9.21 -2.39 -12.73
C ARG A 160 -9.50 -3.28 -13.94
N ARG A 161 -9.29 -4.57 -13.78
CA ARG A 161 -9.71 -5.54 -14.80
C ARG A 161 -11.21 -5.83 -14.65
N PRO A 162 -12.04 -5.64 -15.70
CA PRO A 162 -13.43 -6.09 -15.68
C PRO A 162 -13.46 -7.62 -15.50
N THR A 163 -14.19 -8.09 -14.49
CA THR A 163 -14.55 -9.51 -14.33
C THR A 163 -16.03 -9.67 -14.64
N VAL A 164 -16.46 -10.91 -14.90
CA VAL A 164 -17.86 -11.25 -15.20
C VAL A 164 -18.78 -10.86 -14.04
N ASP A 165 -18.26 -10.90 -12.80
CA ASP A 165 -18.92 -10.39 -11.61
C ASP A 165 -18.49 -8.93 -11.41
N ASP A 166 -19.40 -8.00 -11.26
CA ASP A 166 -19.25 -6.52 -11.17
C ASP A 166 -18.16 -6.00 -10.20
N HIS A 167 -17.38 -6.89 -9.57
CA HIS A 167 -16.30 -6.64 -8.61
C HIS A 167 -14.90 -6.75 -9.22
N GLY A 168 -14.65 -6.16 -10.41
CA GLY A 168 -13.34 -6.21 -11.08
C GLY A 168 -12.15 -6.09 -10.12
N GLU A 169 -11.14 -6.94 -10.32
CA GLU A 169 -9.92 -6.95 -9.52
C GLU A 169 -8.95 -5.85 -9.96
N TYR A 170 -8.28 -5.22 -9.01
CA TYR A 170 -7.15 -4.33 -9.30
C TYR A 170 -5.89 -5.16 -9.49
N LEU A 171 -5.26 -4.96 -10.64
CA LEU A 171 -4.00 -5.60 -11.01
C LEU A 171 -2.90 -4.56 -11.24
N LEU A 172 -1.68 -4.99 -10.96
CA LEU A 172 -0.46 -4.36 -11.41
C LEU A 172 0.08 -5.18 -12.57
N GLU A 173 0.04 -4.61 -13.78
CA GLU A 173 0.58 -5.19 -15.00
C GLU A 173 1.88 -4.47 -15.33
N THR A 174 3.03 -5.16 -15.26
CA THR A 174 4.35 -4.54 -15.46
C THR A 174 5.04 -5.14 -16.67
N HIS A 175 5.39 -4.31 -17.64
CA HIS A 175 6.29 -4.62 -18.74
C HIS A 175 7.73 -4.33 -18.33
N LEU A 176 8.60 -5.32 -18.40
CA LEU A 176 10.01 -5.22 -18.04
C LEU A 176 10.86 -5.05 -19.31
N PHE A 177 11.67 -4.00 -19.37
CA PHE A 177 12.50 -3.73 -20.53
C PHE A 177 13.64 -4.74 -20.67
N ASN A 178 13.86 -5.22 -21.89
CA ASN A 178 14.94 -6.14 -22.25
C ASN A 178 15.00 -7.41 -21.37
N PHE A 179 13.86 -7.81 -20.81
CA PHE A 179 13.76 -9.01 -20.00
C PHE A 179 13.12 -10.17 -20.80
N HIS A 180 13.81 -11.30 -20.80
CA HIS A 180 13.34 -12.54 -21.40
C HIS A 180 13.44 -13.65 -20.36
N GLY A 181 12.31 -14.08 -19.84
CA GLY A 181 12.28 -15.13 -18.82
C GLY A 181 10.88 -15.40 -18.31
N ASP A 182 10.77 -16.41 -17.47
CA ASP A 182 9.55 -16.77 -16.77
C ASP A 182 9.67 -16.36 -15.30
N LEU A 183 8.67 -15.61 -14.82
CA LEU A 183 8.59 -15.12 -13.46
C LEU A 183 7.32 -15.59 -12.73
N TYR A 184 6.57 -16.51 -13.32
CA TYR A 184 5.36 -17.03 -12.68
C TYR A 184 5.67 -17.62 -11.31
N ASP A 185 4.78 -17.40 -10.37
CA ASP A 185 4.88 -17.83 -8.97
C ASP A 185 6.06 -17.27 -8.17
N GLN A 186 6.85 -16.37 -8.76
CA GLN A 186 7.91 -15.65 -8.04
C GLN A 186 7.35 -14.38 -7.38
N ASP A 187 7.95 -14.01 -6.24
CA ASP A 187 7.65 -12.75 -5.55
C ASP A 187 8.51 -11.63 -6.12
N VAL A 188 7.87 -10.64 -6.73
CA VAL A 188 8.51 -9.46 -7.32
C VAL A 188 8.07 -8.21 -6.58
N LYS A 189 9.01 -7.27 -6.36
CA LYS A 189 8.73 -5.94 -5.79
C LYS A 189 8.84 -4.92 -6.89
N VAL A 190 7.79 -4.15 -7.12
CA VAL A 190 7.75 -3.07 -8.11
C VAL A 190 7.82 -1.73 -7.40
N GLU A 191 8.90 -0.99 -7.64
CA GLU A 191 9.17 0.36 -7.15
C GLU A 191 8.67 1.40 -8.15
N PHE A 192 7.92 2.40 -7.65
CA PHE A 192 7.32 3.45 -8.47
C PHE A 192 8.16 4.72 -8.44
N PHE A 193 8.41 5.32 -9.61
CA PHE A 193 9.22 6.53 -9.76
C PHE A 193 8.39 7.75 -10.11
N SER A 194 7.63 7.67 -11.21
CA SER A 194 6.82 8.79 -11.70
C SER A 194 5.59 8.28 -12.41
N LYS A 195 4.51 9.05 -12.33
CA LYS A 195 3.31 8.83 -13.14
C LYS A 195 3.58 9.31 -14.56
N ILE A 196 3.30 8.47 -15.56
CA ILE A 196 3.40 8.81 -16.97
C ILE A 196 2.07 9.40 -17.43
N ARG A 197 0.95 8.70 -17.15
CA ARG A 197 -0.40 9.12 -17.54
C ARG A 197 -1.48 8.38 -16.74
N ASP A 198 -2.70 8.84 -16.88
CA ASP A 198 -3.87 8.10 -16.38
C ASP A 198 -4.20 6.89 -17.25
N GLU A 199 -4.95 5.94 -16.69
CA GLU A 199 -5.49 4.81 -17.44
C GLU A 199 -6.45 5.34 -18.53
N LYS A 200 -6.33 4.83 -19.75
CA LYS A 200 -7.17 5.20 -20.89
C LYS A 200 -7.74 3.96 -21.54
N LYS A 201 -9.01 4.03 -21.93
CA LYS A 201 -9.63 3.01 -22.79
C LYS A 201 -9.24 3.31 -24.23
N PHE A 202 -8.86 2.27 -24.96
CA PHE A 202 -8.50 2.35 -26.38
C PHE A 202 -9.61 1.75 -27.24
N CYS A 203 -9.85 2.34 -28.40
CA CYS A 203 -10.87 1.88 -29.32
C CYS A 203 -10.37 0.71 -30.19
N SER A 204 -9.05 0.56 -30.32
CA SER A 204 -8.44 -0.53 -31.11
C SER A 204 -7.16 -1.06 -30.45
N LEU A 205 -6.72 -2.25 -30.89
CA LEU A 205 -5.45 -2.83 -30.44
C LEU A 205 -4.25 -2.07 -30.98
N GLU A 206 -4.37 -1.43 -32.15
CA GLU A 206 -3.33 -0.57 -32.73
C GLU A 206 -3.09 0.68 -31.86
N GLU A 207 -4.15 1.35 -31.43
CA GLU A 207 -4.05 2.50 -30.50
C GLU A 207 -3.42 2.09 -29.17
N LEU A 208 -3.82 0.95 -28.61
CA LEU A 208 -3.22 0.42 -27.39
C LEU A 208 -1.72 0.16 -27.58
N ARG A 209 -1.34 -0.48 -28.70
CA ARG A 209 0.05 -0.79 -29.00
C ARG A 209 0.91 0.47 -29.17
N ALA A 210 0.39 1.49 -29.89
CA ALA A 210 1.06 2.75 -30.05
C ALA A 210 1.29 3.46 -28.70
N ALA A 211 0.26 3.53 -27.85
CA ALA A 211 0.36 4.13 -26.54
C ALA A 211 1.37 3.41 -25.62
N ILE A 212 1.44 2.08 -25.65
CA ILE A 212 2.44 1.31 -24.87
C ILE A 212 3.85 1.55 -25.38
N ALA A 213 4.01 1.78 -26.70
CA ALA A 213 5.32 2.09 -27.29
C ALA A 213 5.81 3.49 -26.96
N ASP A 214 4.88 4.43 -26.71
CA ASP A 214 5.16 5.81 -26.29
C ASP A 214 5.43 5.93 -24.78
N ASP A 215 4.90 5.02 -23.96
CA ASP A 215 5.07 4.94 -22.50
C ASP A 215 6.51 4.55 -22.13
#